data_04f9778d535bc4f4eb5294c35f252c23
#
_entry.id   04f9778d535bc4f4eb5294c35f252c23
#
_cell.length_a   1.000
_cell.length_b   1.000
_cell.length_c   1.000
_cell.angle_alpha   90.00
_cell.angle_beta   90.00
_cell.angle_gamma   90.00
#
_symmetry.space_group_name_H-M   'P 1'
#
loop_
_entity.id
_entity.type
_entity.pdbx_description
1 polymer ?
#
loop_
_entity_poly.entity_id
_entity_poly.type
_entity_poly.pdbx_seq_one_letter_code
_entity_poly.pdbx_strand_id
1 'polypeptide(L)'
;FYDQLEKANLFLQGVIDTKELPFDDRKVDWLFSNPLSDGGQFTGVSNLITKYGLVPSEAMPETYQTDNTSQMATLLKLKLREDGLALRKAYEDGHAKIGKRPKKDVERGLQELDGQLQAMKVQQLSEIYRFLVLCFGEPPVEFEWTRCNSKNEIVSRKKYTPKSFYDEFIGEDLENNYVMIMNDPCREYGKVYEIDYDRHVYDGHNWLYINLPIE
;
A
#
# COMPACT_ATOMS: atom_id res chain seq x y z
N PHE A 1 -8.86 4.03 -4.51
CA PHE A 1 -8.98 2.60 -4.25
C PHE A 1 -7.64 1.98 -3.85
N TYR A 2 -6.69 1.89 -4.78
CA TYR A 2 -5.40 1.20 -4.56
C TYR A 2 -4.52 1.85 -3.49
N ASP A 3 -4.60 3.16 -3.29
CA ASP A 3 -3.93 3.86 -2.20
C ASP A 3 -4.33 3.28 -0.82
N GLN A 4 -5.63 3.12 -0.59
CA GLN A 4 -6.14 2.57 0.67
C GLN A 4 -5.80 1.08 0.83
N LEU A 5 -5.84 0.32 -0.27
CA LEU A 5 -5.50 -1.10 -0.26
C LEU A 5 -4.01 -1.32 0.05
N GLU A 6 -3.12 -0.54 -0.57
CA GLU A 6 -1.68 -0.66 -0.34
C GLU A 6 -1.27 -0.18 1.06
N LYS A 7 -1.87 0.89 1.56
CA LYS A 7 -1.66 1.32 2.95
C LYS A 7 -2.10 0.24 3.94
N ALA A 8 -3.23 -0.41 3.69
CA ALA A 8 -3.69 -1.54 4.51
C ALA A 8 -2.71 -2.72 4.43
N ASN A 9 -2.20 -3.03 3.24
CA ASN A 9 -1.21 -4.08 3.02
C ASN A 9 0.10 -3.79 3.78
N LEU A 10 0.60 -2.56 3.70
CA LEU A 10 1.80 -2.12 4.43
C LEU A 10 1.61 -2.16 5.95
N PHE A 11 0.44 -1.75 6.45
CA PHE A 11 0.13 -1.84 7.87
C PHE A 11 0.16 -3.29 8.37
N LEU A 12 -0.56 -4.19 7.70
CA LEU A 12 -0.61 -5.61 8.09
C LEU A 12 0.76 -6.28 8.00
N GLN A 13 1.56 -5.91 6.99
CA GLN A 13 2.94 -6.39 6.92
C GLN A 13 3.79 -5.84 8.06
N GLY A 14 3.69 -4.56 8.37
CA GLY A 14 4.38 -3.94 9.50
C GLY A 14 4.05 -4.62 10.84
N VAL A 15 2.79 -5.06 11.02
CA VAL A 15 2.39 -5.85 12.19
C VAL A 15 3.09 -7.21 12.22
N ILE A 16 3.21 -7.89 11.07
CA ILE A 16 3.94 -9.17 10.98
C ILE A 16 5.44 -8.95 11.21
N ASP A 17 6.03 -7.92 10.63
CA ASP A 17 7.45 -7.62 10.77
C ASP A 17 7.85 -7.25 12.22
N THR A 18 6.90 -6.71 12.97
CA THR A 18 7.08 -6.31 14.39
C THR A 18 6.48 -7.31 15.38
N LYS A 19 6.13 -8.52 14.94
CA LYS A 19 5.44 -9.53 15.77
C LYS A 19 6.16 -9.92 17.05
N GLU A 20 7.49 -9.85 17.06
CA GLU A 20 8.33 -10.18 18.23
C GLU A 20 8.49 -9.02 19.21
N LEU A 21 8.19 -7.79 18.78
CA LEU A 21 8.31 -6.62 19.64
C LEU A 21 7.10 -6.52 20.58
N PRO A 22 7.30 -6.03 21.81
CA PRO A 22 6.20 -5.82 22.75
C PRO A 22 5.27 -4.68 22.29
N PHE A 23 4.09 -4.62 22.89
CA PHE A 23 3.07 -3.61 22.49
C PHE A 23 3.48 -2.17 22.81
N ASP A 24 4.31 -1.95 23.82
CA ASP A 24 4.86 -0.66 24.23
C ASP A 24 6.13 -0.27 23.44
N ASP A 25 6.56 -1.10 22.47
CA ASP A 25 7.59 -0.70 21.53
C ASP A 25 7.10 0.46 20.65
N ARG A 26 7.96 1.46 20.48
CA ARG A 26 7.62 2.70 19.73
C ARG A 26 7.12 2.44 18.30
N LYS A 27 7.65 1.40 17.62
CA LYS A 27 7.22 1.05 16.25
C LYS A 27 5.82 0.46 16.26
N VAL A 28 5.53 -0.42 17.23
CA VAL A 28 4.21 -1.06 17.37
C VAL A 28 3.16 -0.03 17.76
N ASP A 29 3.45 0.83 18.74
CA ASP A 29 2.56 1.91 19.16
C ASP A 29 2.25 2.84 17.98
N TRP A 30 3.27 3.24 17.21
CA TRP A 30 3.08 4.09 16.03
C TRP A 30 2.20 3.44 14.97
N LEU A 31 2.41 2.15 14.65
CA LEU A 31 1.59 1.40 13.70
C LEU A 31 0.12 1.39 14.11
N PHE A 32 -0.18 1.01 15.36
CA PHE A 32 -1.55 0.91 15.83
C PHE A 32 -2.21 2.27 16.07
N SER A 33 -1.45 3.31 16.36
CA SER A 33 -1.95 4.69 16.42
C SER A 33 -2.30 5.23 15.03
N ASN A 34 -1.52 4.87 14.02
CA ASN A 34 -1.64 5.36 12.65
C ASN A 34 -1.81 4.25 11.61
N PRO A 35 -2.85 3.39 11.70
CA PRO A 35 -3.00 2.23 10.81
C PRO A 35 -3.28 2.62 9.37
N LEU A 36 -3.77 3.84 9.14
CA LEU A 36 -4.09 4.38 7.83
C LEU A 36 -3.94 5.90 7.85
N SER A 37 -3.06 6.42 7.02
CA SER A 37 -2.90 7.87 6.81
C SER A 37 -3.79 8.32 5.64
N ASP A 38 -4.31 9.54 5.72
CA ASP A 38 -5.07 10.16 4.61
C ASP A 38 -4.16 10.97 3.67
N GLY A 39 -2.95 11.26 4.10
CA GLY A 39 -1.96 11.99 3.30
C GLY A 39 -1.17 11.08 2.35
N GLY A 40 -0.52 11.72 1.39
CA GLY A 40 0.42 11.08 0.46
C GLY A 40 1.32 12.12 -0.18
N GLN A 41 2.44 11.65 -0.72
CA GLN A 41 3.38 12.45 -1.48
C GLN A 41 3.29 12.04 -2.96
N PHE A 42 3.87 12.85 -3.85
CA PHE A 42 3.90 12.55 -5.29
C PHE A 42 4.51 11.17 -5.58
N THR A 43 5.52 10.79 -4.83
CA THR A 43 6.17 9.47 -4.92
C THR A 43 5.20 8.32 -4.66
N GLY A 44 4.27 8.48 -3.72
CA GLY A 44 3.22 7.50 -3.48
C GLY A 44 2.29 7.33 -4.68
N VAL A 45 1.91 8.44 -5.31
CA VAL A 45 1.12 8.41 -6.55
C VAL A 45 1.91 7.75 -7.68
N SER A 46 3.22 8.04 -7.80
CA SER A 46 4.10 7.43 -8.80
C SER A 46 4.14 5.90 -8.65
N ASN A 47 4.35 5.39 -7.44
CA ASN A 47 4.33 3.93 -7.19
C ASN A 47 3.00 3.29 -7.56
N LEU A 48 1.88 3.95 -7.23
CA LEU A 48 0.55 3.42 -7.55
C LEU A 48 0.33 3.38 -9.07
N ILE A 49 0.70 4.44 -9.78
CA ILE A 49 0.58 4.50 -11.24
C ILE A 49 1.47 3.45 -11.91
N THR A 50 2.72 3.32 -11.48
CA THR A 50 3.65 2.32 -12.00
C THR A 50 3.12 0.90 -11.78
N LYS A 51 2.51 0.63 -10.62
CA LYS A 51 1.98 -0.70 -10.32
C LYS A 51 0.65 -0.99 -11.01
N TYR A 52 -0.29 -0.04 -10.98
CA TYR A 52 -1.68 -0.25 -11.36
C TYR A 52 -2.10 0.44 -12.66
N GLY A 53 -1.31 1.38 -13.16
CA GLY A 53 -1.66 2.19 -14.32
C GLY A 53 -2.66 3.30 -14.00
N LEU A 54 -3.30 3.85 -15.03
CA LEU A 54 -4.34 4.87 -14.93
C LEU A 54 -5.60 4.48 -15.69
N VAL A 55 -6.71 5.04 -15.24
CA VAL A 55 -8.02 4.92 -15.92
C VAL A 55 -8.64 6.32 -16.09
N PRO A 56 -9.36 6.59 -17.16
CA PRO A 56 -10.16 7.80 -17.28
C PRO A 56 -11.36 7.75 -16.32
N SER A 57 -11.88 8.93 -15.95
CA SER A 57 -13.01 9.05 -15.02
C SER A 57 -14.27 8.31 -15.47
N GLU A 58 -14.46 8.18 -16.78
CA GLU A 58 -15.59 7.43 -17.34
C GLU A 58 -15.52 5.92 -17.08
N ALA A 59 -14.29 5.38 -16.95
CA ALA A 59 -14.10 3.95 -16.69
C ALA A 59 -14.21 3.60 -15.20
N MET A 60 -13.96 4.57 -14.31
CA MET A 60 -14.14 4.45 -12.87
C MET A 60 -14.72 5.76 -12.31
N PRO A 61 -16.04 5.94 -12.42
CA PRO A 61 -16.70 7.17 -11.97
C PRO A 61 -16.56 7.35 -10.45
N GLU A 62 -16.53 8.61 -10.03
CA GLU A 62 -16.56 8.96 -8.61
C GLU A 62 -17.86 8.49 -7.94
N THR A 63 -17.74 8.08 -6.69
CA THR A 63 -18.84 7.68 -5.83
C THR A 63 -19.03 8.70 -4.71
N TYR A 64 -20.11 8.60 -3.94
CA TYR A 64 -20.28 9.43 -2.75
C TYR A 64 -19.08 9.33 -1.79
N GLN A 65 -18.46 8.16 -1.69
CA GLN A 65 -17.34 7.91 -0.76
C GLN A 65 -16.01 8.48 -1.26
N THR A 66 -15.85 8.80 -2.55
CA THR A 66 -14.64 9.47 -3.06
C THR A 66 -14.53 10.90 -2.51
N ASP A 67 -15.66 11.59 -2.34
CA ASP A 67 -15.72 12.94 -1.78
C ASP A 67 -15.90 12.96 -0.25
N ASN A 68 -16.36 11.85 0.35
CA ASN A 68 -16.71 11.74 1.76
C ASN A 68 -16.03 10.56 2.43
N THR A 69 -14.69 10.57 2.44
CA THR A 69 -13.86 9.43 2.89
C THR A 69 -13.85 9.21 4.42
N SER A 70 -14.28 10.17 5.23
CA SER A 70 -14.10 10.17 6.69
C SER A 70 -14.70 8.96 7.40
N GLN A 71 -15.93 8.56 7.04
CA GLN A 71 -16.58 7.39 7.66
C GLN A 71 -15.91 6.09 7.19
N MET A 72 -15.65 5.97 5.91
CA MET A 72 -14.95 4.83 5.32
C MET A 72 -13.57 4.65 5.98
N ALA A 73 -12.78 5.73 6.07
CA ALA A 73 -11.46 5.70 6.71
C ALA A 73 -11.54 5.31 8.18
N THR A 74 -12.55 5.76 8.91
CA THR A 74 -12.77 5.40 10.32
C THR A 74 -13.03 3.90 10.46
N LEU A 75 -13.94 3.34 9.66
CA LEU A 75 -14.25 1.91 9.67
C LEU A 75 -13.04 1.07 9.26
N LEU A 76 -12.32 1.49 8.23
CA LEU A 76 -11.11 0.80 7.79
C LEU A 76 -10.01 0.80 8.85
N LYS A 77 -9.80 1.93 9.55
CA LYS A 77 -8.87 2.01 10.69
C LYS A 77 -9.25 1.06 11.83
N LEU A 78 -10.54 0.92 12.12
CA LEU A 78 -11.02 -0.03 13.13
C LEU A 78 -10.76 -1.48 12.69
N LYS A 79 -11.11 -1.80 11.43
CA LYS A 79 -10.86 -3.13 10.86
C LYS A 79 -9.37 -3.48 10.87
N LEU A 80 -8.50 -2.56 10.47
CA LEU A 80 -7.06 -2.78 10.48
C LEU A 80 -6.52 -3.06 11.88
N ARG A 81 -6.99 -2.34 12.90
CA ARG A 81 -6.60 -2.61 14.29
C ARG A 81 -7.05 -4.00 14.75
N GLU A 82 -8.28 -4.39 14.43
CA GLU A 82 -8.79 -5.73 14.72
C GLU A 82 -7.94 -6.81 14.05
N ASP A 83 -7.66 -6.65 12.75
CA ASP A 83 -6.85 -7.58 11.97
C ASP A 83 -5.41 -7.65 12.47
N GLY A 84 -4.81 -6.52 12.81
CA GLY A 84 -3.48 -6.45 13.40
C GLY A 84 -3.39 -7.18 14.75
N LEU A 85 -4.39 -6.98 15.62
CA LEU A 85 -4.49 -7.71 16.89
C LEU A 85 -4.65 -9.22 16.69
N ALA A 86 -5.44 -9.62 15.69
CA ALA A 86 -5.61 -11.04 15.34
C ALA A 86 -4.30 -11.67 14.85
N LEU A 87 -3.52 -10.96 14.03
CA LEU A 87 -2.18 -11.43 13.58
C LEU A 87 -1.22 -11.59 14.76
N ARG A 88 -1.14 -10.59 15.65
CA ARG A 88 -0.27 -10.67 16.84
C ARG A 88 -0.65 -11.82 17.74
N LYS A 89 -1.94 -12.00 18.01
CA LYS A 89 -2.44 -13.12 18.80
C LYS A 89 -2.12 -14.46 18.16
N ALA A 90 -2.29 -14.60 16.85
CA ALA A 90 -1.95 -15.82 16.11
C ALA A 90 -0.46 -16.15 16.23
N TYR A 91 0.41 -15.11 16.16
CA TYR A 91 1.84 -15.29 16.40
C TYR A 91 2.13 -15.75 17.83
N GLU A 92 1.58 -15.10 18.85
CA GLU A 92 1.80 -15.45 20.26
C GLU A 92 1.37 -16.90 20.55
N ASP A 93 0.17 -17.26 20.11
CA ASP A 93 -0.39 -18.62 20.29
C ASP A 93 0.43 -19.68 19.54
N GLY A 94 0.87 -19.38 18.32
CA GLY A 94 1.69 -20.25 17.49
C GLY A 94 3.10 -20.42 18.08
N HIS A 95 3.76 -19.32 18.41
CA HIS A 95 5.10 -19.32 18.98
C HIS A 95 5.16 -20.08 20.32
N ALA A 96 4.17 -19.89 21.21
CA ALA A 96 4.06 -20.64 22.47
C ALA A 96 3.93 -22.17 22.27
N LYS A 97 3.27 -22.59 21.19
CA LYS A 97 3.17 -24.02 20.82
C LYS A 97 4.48 -24.56 20.27
N ILE A 98 5.18 -23.77 19.46
CA ILE A 98 6.47 -24.13 18.86
C ILE A 98 7.54 -24.28 19.93
N GLY A 99 7.57 -23.40 20.94
CA GLY A 99 8.52 -23.45 22.05
C GLY A 99 8.44 -24.78 22.89
N LYS A 100 7.35 -25.53 22.74
CA LYS A 100 7.17 -26.86 23.38
C LYS A 100 7.62 -28.03 22.50
N ARG A 101 8.02 -27.77 21.24
CA ARG A 101 8.48 -28.80 20.28
C ARG A 101 9.94 -29.17 20.54
N PRO A 102 10.38 -30.38 20.07
CA PRO A 102 11.79 -30.73 20.04
C PRO A 102 12.61 -29.71 19.25
N LYS A 103 13.84 -29.44 19.69
CA LYS A 103 14.73 -28.40 19.05
C LYS A 103 14.85 -28.57 17.54
N LYS A 104 14.89 -29.78 17.01
CA LYS A 104 14.99 -30.09 15.58
C LYS A 104 13.77 -29.64 14.76
N ASP A 105 12.62 -29.42 15.40
CA ASP A 105 11.35 -29.11 14.75
C ASP A 105 10.98 -27.61 14.93
N VAL A 106 11.77 -26.85 15.71
CA VAL A 106 11.46 -25.44 16.01
C VAL A 106 11.54 -24.57 14.76
N GLU A 107 12.63 -24.66 14.00
CA GLU A 107 12.83 -23.84 12.79
C GLU A 107 11.73 -24.08 11.76
N ARG A 108 11.39 -25.33 11.51
CA ARG A 108 10.28 -25.68 10.64
C ARG A 108 8.95 -25.12 11.16
N GLY A 109 8.74 -25.20 12.49
CA GLY A 109 7.55 -24.66 13.11
C GLY A 109 7.42 -23.13 12.93
N LEU A 110 8.53 -22.40 13.02
CA LEU A 110 8.55 -20.95 12.77
C LEU A 110 8.24 -20.61 11.31
N GLN A 111 8.80 -21.35 10.35
CA GLN A 111 8.47 -21.18 8.93
C GLN A 111 6.99 -21.48 8.62
N GLU A 112 6.43 -22.53 9.24
CA GLU A 112 5.01 -22.87 9.14
C GLU A 112 4.13 -21.73 9.71
N LEU A 113 4.53 -21.15 10.84
CA LEU A 113 3.82 -20.02 11.47
C LEU A 113 3.88 -18.76 10.60
N ASP A 114 5.04 -18.43 10.05
CA ASP A 114 5.17 -17.28 9.12
C ASP A 114 4.26 -17.46 7.90
N GLY A 115 4.22 -18.65 7.31
CA GLY A 115 3.28 -18.98 6.23
C GLY A 115 1.81 -18.80 6.63
N GLN A 116 1.44 -19.19 7.85
CA GLN A 116 0.08 -18.98 8.38
C GLN A 116 -0.26 -17.50 8.53
N LEU A 117 0.66 -16.70 9.08
CA LEU A 117 0.45 -15.24 9.21
C LEU A 117 0.28 -14.56 7.85
N GLN A 118 1.08 -14.95 6.85
CA GLN A 118 0.93 -14.43 5.49
C GLN A 118 -0.42 -14.83 4.86
N ALA A 119 -0.86 -16.07 5.08
CA ALA A 119 -2.18 -16.53 4.62
C ALA A 119 -3.33 -15.75 5.29
N MET A 120 -3.22 -15.49 6.60
CA MET A 120 -4.18 -14.64 7.32
C MET A 120 -4.21 -13.22 6.76
N LYS A 121 -3.05 -12.60 6.52
CA LYS A 121 -2.92 -11.27 5.89
C LYS A 121 -3.64 -11.24 4.54
N VAL A 122 -3.44 -12.24 3.68
CA VAL A 122 -4.10 -12.32 2.37
C VAL A 122 -5.62 -12.39 2.53
N GLN A 123 -6.12 -13.17 3.48
CA GLN A 123 -7.55 -13.26 3.79
C GLN A 123 -8.10 -11.89 4.25
N GLN A 124 -7.42 -11.22 5.16
CA GLN A 124 -7.80 -9.90 5.66
C GLN A 124 -7.80 -8.85 4.55
N LEU A 125 -6.78 -8.86 3.68
CA LEU A 125 -6.74 -7.97 2.50
C LEU A 125 -7.89 -8.26 1.52
N SER A 126 -8.30 -9.51 1.37
CA SER A 126 -9.47 -9.87 0.55
C SER A 126 -10.77 -9.28 1.09
N GLU A 127 -10.92 -9.22 2.42
CA GLU A 127 -12.07 -8.58 3.08
C GLU A 127 -12.03 -7.06 2.91
N ILE A 128 -10.84 -6.46 3.08
CA ILE A 128 -10.62 -5.02 2.85
C ILE A 128 -10.89 -4.66 1.40
N TYR A 129 -10.43 -5.46 0.44
CA TYR A 129 -10.72 -5.26 -0.98
C TYR A 129 -12.22 -5.19 -1.24
N ARG A 130 -12.99 -6.15 -0.71
CA ARG A 130 -14.46 -6.15 -0.84
C ARG A 130 -15.10 -4.92 -0.23
N PHE A 131 -14.62 -4.48 0.93
CA PHE A 131 -15.07 -3.25 1.57
C PHE A 131 -14.81 -2.02 0.68
N LEU A 132 -13.61 -1.93 0.09
CA LEU A 132 -13.26 -0.85 -0.83
C LEU A 132 -14.09 -0.88 -2.12
N VAL A 133 -14.40 -2.08 -2.65
CA VAL A 133 -15.32 -2.23 -3.80
C VAL A 133 -16.71 -1.67 -3.48
N LEU A 134 -17.23 -1.91 -2.28
CA LEU A 134 -18.52 -1.35 -1.85
C LEU A 134 -18.48 0.18 -1.74
N CYS A 135 -17.34 0.76 -1.41
CA CYS A 135 -17.17 2.20 -1.26
C CYS A 135 -16.92 2.92 -2.60
N PHE A 136 -16.07 2.37 -3.45
CA PHE A 136 -15.52 3.04 -4.62
C PHE A 136 -15.89 2.41 -5.96
N GLY A 137 -16.54 1.24 -5.95
CA GLY A 137 -16.69 0.41 -7.14
C GLY A 137 -15.45 -0.46 -7.39
N GLU A 138 -15.60 -1.44 -8.24
CA GLU A 138 -14.51 -2.35 -8.62
C GLU A 138 -13.61 -1.69 -9.67
N PRO A 139 -12.28 -1.59 -9.44
CA PRO A 139 -11.37 -1.07 -10.44
C PRO A 139 -11.39 -1.93 -11.72
N PRO A 140 -11.52 -1.33 -12.91
CA PRO A 140 -11.61 -2.09 -14.15
C PRO A 140 -10.26 -2.74 -14.48
N VAL A 141 -10.31 -4.01 -14.87
CA VAL A 141 -9.15 -4.73 -15.43
C VAL A 141 -8.91 -4.33 -16.88
N GLU A 142 -10.01 -4.13 -17.62
CA GLU A 142 -10.04 -3.64 -18.99
C GLU A 142 -11.22 -2.68 -19.15
N PHE A 143 -11.08 -1.71 -20.03
CA PHE A 143 -12.13 -0.76 -20.37
C PHE A 143 -12.03 -0.35 -21.83
N GLU A 144 -13.17 0.05 -22.43
CA GLU A 144 -13.20 0.66 -23.74
C GLU A 144 -13.17 2.19 -23.59
N TRP A 145 -12.30 2.84 -24.32
CA TRP A 145 -12.22 4.29 -24.32
C TRP A 145 -12.35 4.85 -25.73
N THR A 146 -13.18 5.89 -25.87
CA THR A 146 -13.47 6.58 -27.12
C THR A 146 -12.83 7.96 -27.08
N ARG A 147 -11.85 8.18 -27.96
CA ARG A 147 -11.22 9.49 -28.12
C ARG A 147 -11.98 10.28 -29.17
N CYS A 148 -12.38 11.50 -28.79
CA CYS A 148 -13.00 12.47 -29.69
C CYS A 148 -12.05 13.64 -29.96
N ASN A 149 -12.18 14.29 -31.10
CA ASN A 149 -11.52 15.54 -31.42
C ASN A 149 -12.29 16.75 -30.82
N SER A 150 -11.79 17.97 -31.04
CA SER A 150 -12.44 19.21 -30.58
C SER A 150 -13.84 19.47 -31.17
N LYS A 151 -14.23 18.73 -32.21
CA LYS A 151 -15.56 18.79 -32.83
C LYS A 151 -16.48 17.67 -32.38
N ASN A 152 -16.12 16.90 -31.34
CA ASN A 152 -16.84 15.72 -30.87
C ASN A 152 -16.94 14.57 -31.89
N GLU A 153 -16.08 14.51 -32.89
CA GLU A 153 -16.01 13.39 -33.82
C GLU A 153 -15.10 12.32 -33.25
N ILE A 154 -15.53 11.04 -33.37
CA ILE A 154 -14.76 9.90 -32.86
C ILE A 154 -13.49 9.73 -33.70
N VAL A 155 -12.34 9.87 -33.07
CA VAL A 155 -11.02 9.68 -33.68
C VAL A 155 -10.55 8.22 -33.51
N SER A 156 -10.79 7.64 -32.35
CA SER A 156 -10.44 6.25 -32.08
C SER A 156 -11.34 5.65 -30.99
N ARG A 157 -11.52 4.34 -31.07
CA ARG A 157 -12.22 3.54 -30.05
C ARG A 157 -11.42 2.26 -29.86
N LYS A 158 -10.86 2.09 -28.66
CA LYS A 158 -9.97 0.96 -28.35
C LYS A 158 -10.24 0.43 -26.95
N LYS A 159 -9.90 -0.84 -26.74
CA LYS A 159 -9.81 -1.46 -25.43
C LYS A 159 -8.42 -1.22 -24.83
N TYR A 160 -8.40 -0.89 -23.53
CA TYR A 160 -7.21 -0.65 -22.77
C TYR A 160 -7.24 -1.44 -21.47
N THR A 161 -6.07 -1.86 -21.00
CA THR A 161 -5.83 -2.08 -19.57
C THR A 161 -5.37 -0.76 -18.94
N PRO A 162 -5.47 -0.57 -17.62
CA PRO A 162 -4.96 0.65 -16.98
C PRO A 162 -3.48 0.95 -17.31
N LYS A 163 -2.65 -0.08 -17.43
CA LYS A 163 -1.23 0.07 -17.81
C LYS A 163 -1.07 0.51 -19.26
N SER A 164 -1.71 -0.17 -20.20
CA SER A 164 -1.60 0.20 -21.62
C SER A 164 -2.17 1.59 -21.91
N PHE A 165 -3.16 2.03 -21.14
CA PHE A 165 -3.66 3.40 -21.22
C PHE A 165 -2.62 4.42 -20.73
N TYR A 166 -1.98 4.13 -19.58
CA TYR A 166 -0.90 4.97 -19.08
C TYR A 166 0.26 5.08 -20.09
N ASP A 167 0.71 3.94 -20.63
CA ASP A 167 1.82 3.87 -21.58
C ASP A 167 1.54 4.65 -22.87
N GLU A 168 0.32 4.57 -23.42
CA GLU A 168 -0.04 5.26 -24.67
C GLU A 168 -0.20 6.77 -24.48
N PHE A 169 -0.71 7.25 -23.34
CA PHE A 169 -1.08 8.65 -23.16
C PHE A 169 -0.13 9.48 -22.31
N ILE A 170 0.67 8.84 -21.46
CA ILE A 170 1.61 9.52 -20.57
C ILE A 170 3.01 8.94 -20.78
N GLY A 171 3.21 7.65 -20.53
CA GLY A 171 4.45 6.93 -20.82
C GLY A 171 5.69 7.45 -20.08
N GLU A 172 5.53 8.21 -18.99
CA GLU A 172 6.62 8.80 -18.22
C GLU A 172 7.22 7.73 -17.29
N ASP A 173 8.55 7.66 -17.20
CA ASP A 173 9.23 6.83 -16.21
C ASP A 173 9.20 7.51 -14.84
N LEU A 174 8.11 7.26 -14.11
CA LEU A 174 7.88 7.87 -12.81
C LEU A 174 8.80 7.34 -11.72
N GLU A 175 9.43 6.20 -11.90
CA GLU A 175 10.34 5.62 -10.91
C GLU A 175 11.75 6.21 -11.00
N ASN A 176 12.24 6.47 -12.21
CA ASN A 176 13.62 6.88 -12.43
C ASN A 176 13.80 8.38 -12.68
N ASN A 177 12.73 9.09 -13.09
CA ASN A 177 12.81 10.51 -13.42
C ASN A 177 12.60 11.44 -12.23
N TYR A 178 12.31 10.90 -11.03
CA TYR A 178 12.00 11.69 -9.84
C TYR A 178 12.80 11.23 -8.64
N VAL A 179 13.23 12.18 -7.82
CA VAL A 179 13.94 11.96 -6.56
C VAL A 179 13.34 12.88 -5.50
N MET A 180 13.27 12.38 -4.27
CA MET A 180 12.82 13.19 -3.14
C MET A 180 13.94 14.09 -2.63
N ILE A 181 13.57 15.28 -2.17
CA ILE A 181 14.49 16.21 -1.49
C ILE A 181 14.16 16.21 -0.01
N MET A 182 15.19 16.12 0.83
CA MET A 182 15.07 16.30 2.28
C MET A 182 16.05 17.37 2.77
N ASN A 183 15.79 17.93 3.94
CA ASN A 183 16.74 18.70 4.70
C ASN A 183 16.87 18.10 6.10
N ASP A 184 17.95 17.38 6.33
CA ASP A 184 18.31 16.81 7.62
C ASP A 184 19.71 17.30 8.01
N PRO A 185 19.83 18.26 8.94
CA PRO A 185 21.12 18.81 9.38
C PRO A 185 21.98 17.80 10.17
N CYS A 186 21.39 16.67 10.60
CA CYS A 186 22.14 15.62 11.29
C CYS A 186 22.84 14.66 10.33
N ARG A 187 22.63 14.82 9.01
CA ARG A 187 23.22 14.00 7.95
C ARG A 187 24.03 14.85 6.98
N GLU A 188 25.00 14.24 6.32
CA GLU A 188 25.84 14.93 5.34
C GLU A 188 25.00 15.42 4.14
N TYR A 189 25.16 16.70 3.79
CA TYR A 189 24.49 17.28 2.62
C TYR A 189 25.14 16.82 1.30
N GLY A 190 24.36 16.83 0.24
CA GLY A 190 24.80 16.37 -1.09
C GLY A 190 24.87 14.84 -1.23
N LYS A 191 24.40 14.11 -0.22
CA LYS A 191 24.32 12.64 -0.27
C LYS A 191 22.89 12.17 -0.48
N VAL A 192 22.76 10.96 -1.04
CA VAL A 192 21.50 10.26 -1.21
C VAL A 192 21.32 9.26 -0.07
N TYR A 193 20.14 9.26 0.52
CA TYR A 193 19.76 8.36 1.61
C TYR A 193 18.50 7.58 1.22
N GLU A 194 18.49 6.31 1.52
CA GLU A 194 17.29 5.49 1.51
C GLU A 194 16.64 5.57 2.90
N ILE A 195 15.32 5.73 2.94
CA ILE A 195 14.55 5.73 4.18
C ILE A 195 13.81 4.41 4.31
N ASP A 196 14.12 3.66 5.35
CA ASP A 196 13.50 2.37 5.63
C ASP A 196 11.99 2.51 5.75
N TYR A 197 11.27 1.59 5.11
CA TYR A 197 9.80 1.55 5.08
C TYR A 197 9.10 2.72 4.40
N ASP A 198 9.84 3.67 3.82
CA ASP A 198 9.24 4.77 3.05
C ASP A 198 8.95 4.32 1.62
N ARG A 199 7.90 3.56 1.48
CA ARG A 199 7.34 3.08 0.23
C ARG A 199 5.82 3.09 0.30
N HIS A 200 5.16 3.20 -0.84
CA HIS A 200 3.70 3.32 -0.90
C HIS A 200 3.00 2.05 -1.40
N VAL A 201 3.75 1.13 -1.97
CA VAL A 201 3.29 -0.19 -2.41
C VAL A 201 4.12 -1.27 -1.74
N TYR A 202 3.48 -2.39 -1.38
CA TYR A 202 4.12 -3.45 -0.60
C TYR A 202 5.35 -4.05 -1.28
N ASP A 203 5.28 -4.28 -2.58
CA ASP A 203 6.34 -4.85 -3.43
C ASP A 203 7.22 -3.78 -4.09
N GLY A 204 7.06 -2.50 -3.71
CA GLY A 204 7.90 -1.40 -4.16
C GLY A 204 9.23 -1.32 -3.42
N HIS A 205 10.11 -0.47 -3.92
CA HIS A 205 11.35 -0.09 -3.24
C HIS A 205 11.14 1.13 -2.34
N ASN A 206 12.01 1.27 -1.34
CA ASN A 206 12.03 2.48 -0.51
C ASN A 206 12.51 3.67 -1.33
N TRP A 207 11.99 4.86 -1.00
CA TRP A 207 12.35 6.08 -1.70
C TRP A 207 13.74 6.59 -1.34
N LEU A 208 14.40 7.14 -2.36
CA LEU A 208 15.69 7.79 -2.25
C LEU A 208 15.52 9.30 -2.05
N TYR A 209 16.23 9.85 -1.08
CA TYR A 209 16.21 11.27 -0.73
C TYR A 209 17.59 11.88 -0.92
N ILE A 210 17.67 12.96 -1.68
CA ILE A 210 18.87 13.78 -1.68
C ILE A 210 18.80 14.80 -0.53
N ASN A 211 19.82 14.82 0.33
CA ASN A 211 19.87 15.76 1.44
C ASN A 211 20.51 17.08 0.99
N LEU A 212 19.74 18.16 1.01
CA LEU A 212 20.18 19.48 0.57
C LEU A 212 20.04 20.50 1.71
N PRO A 213 20.97 21.48 1.82
CA PRO A 213 20.80 22.58 2.76
C PRO A 213 19.65 23.49 2.32
N ILE A 214 18.97 24.10 3.28
CA ILE A 214 18.07 25.22 3.04
C ILE A 214 18.93 26.47 3.12
N GLU A 215 19.05 27.19 2.00
CA GLU A 215 19.70 28.51 1.96
C GLU A 215 18.73 29.62 2.37
#